data_667112059ddb0103d51b104e8c5feec0
#
_entry.id   667112059ddb0103d51b104e8c5feec0
#
_cell.length_a   1.000
_cell.length_b   1.000
_cell.length_c   1.000
_cell.angle_alpha   90.00
_cell.angle_beta   90.00
_cell.angle_gamma   90.00
#
_symmetry.space_group_name_H-M   'P 1'
#
loop_
_entity.id
_entity.type
_entity.pdbx_description
1 polymer ?
#
loop_
_entity_poly.entity_id
_entity_poly.type
_entity_poly.pdbx_seq_one_letter_code
_entity_poly.pdbx_strand_id
1 'polypeptide(L)' 'MSYDNLDMDDETNQKNVISELLRYNGYTDEQIKNKIERYEDADMLEEESEDALSRLKTIKK' A
#
# COMPACT_ATOMS: atom_id res chain seq x y z
N MET A 1 6.08 9.78 9.32
CA MET A 1 4.65 9.65 8.99
C MET A 1 3.96 8.73 9.99
N SER A 2 2.81 9.13 10.49
CA SER A 2 2.04 8.32 11.43
C SER A 2 0.93 7.58 10.69
N TYR A 3 0.91 6.26 10.80
CA TYR A 3 -0.15 5.46 10.15
C TYR A 3 -1.50 5.62 10.84
N ASP A 4 -1.51 6.04 12.08
CA ASP A 4 -2.76 6.20 12.83
C ASP A 4 -3.61 7.37 12.33
N ASN A 5 -2.97 8.36 11.70
CA ASN A 5 -3.64 9.53 11.18
C ASN A 5 -3.77 9.53 9.66
N LEU A 6 -3.49 8.40 9.04
CA LEU A 6 -3.52 8.27 7.58
C LEU A 6 -4.95 8.16 7.08
N ASP A 7 -5.32 9.03 6.15
CA ASP A 7 -6.65 8.99 5.52
C ASP A 7 -6.67 7.92 4.44
N MET A 8 -7.24 6.78 4.75
CA MET A 8 -7.28 5.63 3.83
C MET A 8 -8.38 5.76 2.78
N ASP A 9 -9.19 6.80 2.84
CA ASP A 9 -10.13 7.10 1.76
C ASP A 9 -9.43 7.82 0.61
N ASP A 10 -8.24 8.34 0.85
CA ASP A 10 -7.43 9.02 -0.16
C ASP A 10 -6.67 7.97 -0.97
N GLU A 11 -6.94 7.94 -2.27
CA GLU A 11 -6.29 6.98 -3.19
C GLU A 11 -4.77 7.10 -3.17
N THR A 12 -4.24 8.32 -3.05
CA THR A 12 -2.80 8.55 -2.98
C THR A 12 -2.22 7.84 -1.76
N ASN A 13 -2.88 7.94 -0.62
CA ASN A 13 -2.43 7.26 0.59
C ASN A 13 -2.51 5.75 0.45
N GLN A 14 -3.55 5.24 -0.20
CA GLN A 14 -3.69 3.82 -0.47
C GLN A 14 -2.51 3.31 -1.29
N LYS A 15 -2.16 4.01 -2.36
CA LYS A 15 -1.04 3.64 -3.21
C LYS A 15 0.28 3.71 -2.44
N ASN A 16 0.47 4.73 -1.63
CA ASN A 16 1.70 4.91 -0.86
C ASN A 16 1.91 3.77 0.14
N VAL A 17 0.85 3.37 0.83
CA VAL A 17 0.91 2.28 1.81
C VAL A 17 1.29 0.97 1.12
N ILE A 18 0.66 0.67 0.00
CA ILE A 18 0.96 -0.54 -0.77
C ILE A 18 2.41 -0.51 -1.26
N SER A 19 2.85 0.62 -1.80
CA SER A 19 4.22 0.79 -2.29
C SER A 19 5.23 0.54 -1.18
N GLU A 20 4.98 1.08 -0.01
CA GLU A 20 5.90 0.93 1.12
C GLU A 20 6.03 -0.52 1.54
N LEU A 21 4.92 -1.24 1.63
CA LEU A 21 4.95 -2.65 1.98
C LEU A 21 5.72 -3.47 0.94
N LEU A 22 5.44 -3.25 -0.34
CA LEU A 22 6.10 -3.99 -1.42
C LEU A 22 7.60 -3.69 -1.44
N ARG A 23 7.98 -2.43 -1.20
CA ARG A 23 9.38 -2.05 -1.13
C ARG A 23 10.08 -2.75 0.03
N TYR A 24 9.41 -2.85 1.16
CA TYR A 24 9.93 -3.57 2.32
C TYR A 24 10.18 -5.04 1.98
N ASN A 25 9.32 -5.63 1.14
CA ASN A 25 9.44 -7.02 0.73
C ASN A 25 10.47 -7.24 -0.39
N GLY A 26 11.11 -6.17 -0.85
CA GLY A 26 12.17 -6.28 -1.83
C GLY A 26 11.75 -6.10 -3.29
N TYR A 27 10.54 -5.63 -3.52
CA TYR A 27 10.06 -5.38 -4.88
C TYR A 27 10.73 -4.14 -5.47
N THR A 28 10.98 -4.16 -6.78
CA THR A 28 11.50 -2.99 -7.49
C THR A 28 10.39 -1.98 -7.72
N ASP A 29 10.77 -0.73 -8.02
CA ASP A 29 9.79 0.31 -8.31
C ASP A 29 8.89 -0.06 -9.48
N GLU A 30 9.45 -0.70 -10.50
CA GLU A 30 8.70 -1.16 -11.65
C GLU A 30 7.66 -2.23 -11.26
N GLN A 31 8.07 -3.17 -10.44
CA GLN A 31 7.17 -4.22 -9.95
C GLN A 31 6.06 -3.64 -9.10
N ILE A 32 6.40 -2.68 -8.25
CA ILE A 32 5.43 -2.00 -7.39
C ILE A 32 4.39 -1.28 -8.25
N LYS A 33 4.83 -0.54 -9.25
CA LYS A 33 3.94 0.18 -10.14
C LYS A 33 2.98 -0.77 -10.86
N ASN A 34 3.51 -1.88 -11.37
CA ASN A 34 2.69 -2.86 -12.08
C ASN A 34 1.63 -3.47 -11.17
N LYS A 35 1.97 -3.77 -9.92
CA LYS A 35 1.02 -4.32 -8.97
C LYS A 35 -0.08 -3.32 -8.63
N ILE A 36 0.30 -2.06 -8.42
CA ILE A 36 -0.67 -1.01 -8.10
C ILE A 36 -1.64 -0.81 -9.26
N GLU A 37 -1.16 -0.78 -10.49
CA GLU A 37 -2.01 -0.67 -11.67
C GLU A 37 -3.01 -1.82 -11.73
N ARG A 38 -2.55 -3.03 -11.41
CA ARG A 38 -3.39 -4.21 -11.40
C ARG A 38 -4.49 -4.11 -10.34
N TYR A 39 -4.16 -3.61 -9.17
CA TYR A 39 -5.14 -3.42 -8.10
C TYR A 39 -6.17 -2.35 -8.47
N GLU A 40 -5.75 -1.29 -9.14
CA GLU A 40 -6.67 -0.26 -9.61
C GLU A 40 -7.66 -0.83 -10.62
N ASP A 41 -7.16 -1.61 -11.59
CA ASP A 41 -8.00 -2.21 -12.63
C ASP A 41 -9.02 -3.18 -12.06
N ALA A 42 -8.64 -3.89 -10.99
CA ALA A 42 -9.50 -4.88 -10.34
C ALA A 42 -10.38 -4.26 -9.25
N ASP A 43 -10.26 -2.95 -9.02
CA ASP A 43 -10.97 -2.24 -7.95
C ASP A 43 -10.67 -2.84 -6.58
N MET A 44 -9.42 -3.25 -6.36
CA MET A 44 -8.95 -3.85 -5.12
C MET A 44 -8.00 -2.95 -4.34
N LEU A 45 -7.81 -1.72 -4.80
CA LEU A 45 -6.82 -0.83 -4.21
C LEU A 45 -7.10 -0.55 -2.73
N GLU A 46 -8.36 -0.27 -2.39
CA GLU A 46 -8.75 -0.01 -1.01
C GLU A 46 -8.49 -1.23 -0.12
N GLU A 47 -8.93 -2.39 -0.57
CA GLU A 47 -8.79 -3.63 0.18
C GLU A 47 -7.33 -3.99 0.39
N GLU A 48 -6.53 -3.90 -0.67
CA GLU A 48 -5.11 -4.20 -0.60
C GLU A 48 -4.35 -3.19 0.27
N SER A 49 -4.76 -1.92 0.22
CA SER A 49 -4.12 -0.90 1.04
C SER A 49 -4.40 -1.10 2.53
N GLU A 50 -5.61 -1.52 2.89
CA GLU A 50 -5.94 -1.82 4.28
C GLU A 50 -5.10 -2.99 4.80
N ASP A 51 -4.95 -4.02 3.99
CA ASP A 51 -4.13 -5.18 4.34
C ASP A 51 -2.67 -4.75 4.49
N ALA A 52 -2.17 -3.94 3.57
CA ALA A 52 -0.81 -3.44 3.62
C ALA A 52 -0.57 -2.59 4.87
N LEU A 53 -1.52 -1.74 5.20
CA LEU A 53 -1.42 -0.89 6.39
C LEU A 53 -1.33 -1.75 7.66
N SER A 54 -2.17 -2.75 7.75
CA SER A 54 -2.16 -3.68 8.90
C SER A 54 -0.80 -4.36 9.05
N ARG A 55 -0.24 -4.82 7.94
CA ARG A 55 1.08 -5.49 7.94
C ARG A 55 2.19 -4.52 8.33
N LEU A 56 2.14 -3.29 7.81
CA LEU A 56 3.15 -2.29 8.13
C LEU A 56 3.11 -1.90 9.62
N LYS A 57 1.93 -1.79 10.19
CA LYS A 57 1.81 -1.51 11.62
C LYS A 57 2.45 -2.59 12.47
N THR A 58 2.35 -3.84 12.04
CA THR A 58 2.96 -4.97 12.74
C THR A 58 4.48 -4.95 12.58
N ILE A 59 4.96 -4.67 11.37
CA ILE A 59 6.40 -4.67 11.07
C ILE A 59 7.11 -3.49 11.72
N LYS A 60 6.50 -2.31 11.67
CA LYS A 60 7.14 -1.07 12.15
C LYS A 60 6.70 -0.70 13.57
N LYS A 61 6.43 -1.66 14.32
CA LYS A 61 5.98 -1.48 15.70
C LYS A 61 7.05 -0.87 16.61
#